data_9c1342e581bb019e5de9cb5149ed5728
#
_entry.id   9c1342e581bb019e5de9cb5149ed5728
#
_cell.length_a   1.000
_cell.length_b   1.000
_cell.length_c   1.000
_cell.angle_alpha   90.00
_cell.angle_beta   90.00
_cell.angle_gamma   90.00
#
_symmetry.space_group_name_H-M   'P 1'
#
loop_
_entity.id
_entity.type
_entity.pdbx_description
1 polymer ?
#
loop_
_entity_poly.entity_id
_entity_poly.type
_entity_poly.pdbx_seq_one_letter_code
_entity_poly.pdbx_strand_id
1 'polypeptide(L)'
;MFEYLETKGKISGRKKQKLHLWRKRDIQIRCEHQAHRRGMRISRICAWNTSRLACDGSGTVVRDPGNHSLCTFQNGKRYNCDLSASYNIGARHFIRELVKPLPVTERSLLEAKVPSVKRRISCVYADLRELFSEMELLRAA
;
A
#
# COMPACT_ATOMS: atom_id res chain seq x y z
N MET A 1 1.38 -9.75 4.41
CA MET A 1 1.93 -8.41 4.17
C MET A 1 1.49 -7.49 5.29
N PHE A 2 2.37 -6.68 5.88
CA PHE A 2 2.04 -5.81 7.00
C PHE A 2 2.42 -4.37 6.69
N GLU A 3 1.59 -3.43 7.13
CA GLU A 3 1.96 -2.01 7.16
C GLU A 3 2.94 -1.73 8.30
N TYR A 4 3.95 -0.92 8.00
CA TYR A 4 4.80 -0.33 9.03
C TYR A 4 4.17 0.98 9.50
N LEU A 5 3.66 0.98 10.73
CA LEU A 5 3.10 2.17 11.36
C LEU A 5 4.06 2.64 12.46
N GLU A 6 4.66 3.80 12.28
CA GLU A 6 5.39 4.47 13.35
C GLU A 6 4.41 5.00 14.39
N THR A 7 4.55 4.55 15.63
CA THR A 7 3.72 4.98 16.77
C THR A 7 4.38 6.09 17.58
N LYS A 8 5.21 6.92 16.94
CA LYS A 8 5.85 8.07 17.57
C LYS A 8 4.88 9.24 17.60
N GLY A 9 3.98 9.28 18.60
CA GLY A 9 3.13 10.41 18.88
C GLY A 9 3.01 10.63 20.39
N LYS A 10 3.02 11.89 20.85
CA LYS A 10 2.69 12.25 22.23
C LYS A 10 1.19 11.98 22.46
N ILE A 11 0.85 10.77 22.88
CA ILE A 11 -0.52 10.38 23.22
C ILE A 11 -0.63 10.40 24.73
N SER A 12 -1.52 11.25 25.28
CA SER A 12 -1.71 11.43 26.72
C SER A 12 -2.72 10.43 27.32
N GLY A 13 -2.49 9.99 28.56
CA GLY A 13 -3.46 9.42 29.49
C GLY A 13 -4.22 8.18 28.98
N ARG A 14 -5.55 8.23 29.07
CA ARG A 14 -6.47 7.11 28.73
C ARG A 14 -6.34 6.56 27.31
N LYS A 15 -5.98 7.38 26.32
CA LYS A 15 -5.78 6.93 24.92
C LYS A 15 -4.53 6.08 24.80
N LYS A 16 -3.46 6.40 25.54
CA LYS A 16 -2.22 5.61 25.58
C LYS A 16 -2.49 4.24 26.14
N GLN A 17 -3.28 4.13 27.21
CA GLN A 17 -3.64 2.88 27.84
C GLN A 17 -4.48 1.98 26.91
N LYS A 18 -5.45 2.54 26.19
CA LYS A 18 -6.25 1.79 25.18
C LYS A 18 -5.39 1.29 24.03
N LEU A 19 -4.41 2.07 23.56
CA LEU A 19 -3.47 1.66 22.52
C LEU A 19 -2.50 0.56 22.99
N HIS A 20 -2.08 0.59 24.26
CA HIS A 20 -1.28 -0.48 24.86
C HIS A 20 -2.06 -1.81 25.00
N LEU A 21 -3.36 -1.72 25.31
CA LEU A 21 -4.24 -2.88 25.36
C LEU A 21 -4.51 -3.48 23.97
N TRP A 22 -4.40 -2.69 22.91
CA TRP A 22 -4.57 -3.15 21.53
C TRP A 22 -3.29 -3.81 21.02
N ARG A 23 -2.80 -4.82 21.62
CA ARG A 23 -1.63 -5.67 21.35
C ARG A 23 -1.23 -5.84 19.86
N LYS A 24 -1.22 -4.75 19.11
CA LYS A 24 -0.93 -4.70 17.67
C LYS A 24 0.40 -5.37 17.34
N ARG A 25 1.44 -5.10 18.15
CA ARG A 25 2.75 -5.69 17.97
C ARG A 25 2.76 -7.19 18.20
N ASP A 26 1.99 -7.67 19.19
CA ASP A 26 1.88 -9.10 19.47
C ASP A 26 1.22 -9.86 18.32
N ILE A 27 0.18 -9.27 17.70
CA ILE A 27 -0.47 -9.86 16.52
C ILE A 27 0.52 -9.96 15.38
N GLN A 28 1.29 -8.89 15.09
CA GLN A 28 2.31 -8.91 14.06
C GLN A 28 3.36 -9.99 14.33
N ILE A 29 3.93 -10.06 15.55
CA ILE A 29 4.93 -11.04 15.93
C ILE A 29 4.38 -12.47 15.77
N ARG A 30 3.16 -12.74 16.20
CA ARG A 30 2.53 -14.06 16.06
C ARG A 30 2.33 -14.44 14.60
N CYS A 31 1.86 -13.50 13.77
CA CYS A 31 1.74 -13.72 12.34
C CYS A 31 3.11 -13.97 11.68
N GLU A 32 4.14 -13.23 12.10
CA GLU A 32 5.52 -13.41 11.61
C GLU A 32 6.04 -14.79 11.96
N HIS A 33 5.87 -15.25 13.20
CA HIS A 33 6.28 -16.59 13.62
C HIS A 33 5.55 -17.68 12.83
N GLN A 34 4.24 -17.54 12.62
CA GLN A 34 3.46 -18.52 11.84
C GLN A 34 3.87 -18.52 10.35
N ALA A 35 4.16 -17.38 9.80
CA ALA A 35 4.64 -17.27 8.43
C ALA A 35 6.01 -17.95 8.27
N HIS A 36 6.96 -17.69 9.19
CA HIS A 36 8.28 -18.33 9.17
C HIS A 36 8.20 -19.85 9.30
N ARG A 37 7.34 -20.37 10.22
CA ARG A 37 7.11 -21.82 10.36
C ARG A 37 6.62 -22.49 9.07
N ARG A 38 5.94 -21.73 8.20
CA ARG A 38 5.43 -22.20 6.91
C ARG A 38 6.34 -21.87 5.73
N GLY A 39 7.56 -21.41 5.98
CA GLY A 39 8.52 -20.99 4.93
C GLY A 39 8.09 -19.75 4.14
N MET A 40 7.10 -18.98 4.63
CA MET A 40 6.61 -17.78 3.96
C MET A 40 7.50 -16.57 4.24
N ARG A 41 7.77 -15.77 3.21
CA ARG A 41 8.47 -14.49 3.35
C ARG A 41 7.52 -13.40 3.82
N ILE A 42 8.00 -12.54 4.73
CA ILE A 42 7.26 -11.40 5.24
C ILE A 42 7.72 -10.15 4.51
N SER A 43 6.77 -9.39 4.00
CA SER A 43 7.00 -8.10 3.39
C SER A 43 6.35 -6.99 4.21
N ARG A 44 7.14 -5.96 4.54
CA ARG A 44 6.66 -4.75 5.22
C ARG A 44 6.57 -3.61 4.22
N ILE A 45 5.41 -2.98 4.15
CA ILE A 45 5.07 -1.91 3.21
C ILE A 45 4.86 -0.61 3.96
N CYS A 46 5.33 0.50 3.36
CA CYS A 46 5.07 1.83 3.91
C CYS A 46 3.57 2.14 3.89
N ALA A 47 3.02 2.47 5.06
CA ALA A 47 1.59 2.76 5.24
C ALA A 47 1.19 4.18 4.82
N TRP A 48 2.15 5.03 4.45
CA TRP A 48 1.90 6.44 4.17
C TRP A 48 0.87 6.63 3.05
N ASN A 49 -0.24 7.31 3.37
CA ASN A 49 -1.35 7.62 2.46
C ASN A 49 -2.05 6.43 1.78
N THR A 50 -1.84 5.17 2.19
CA THR A 50 -2.54 4.01 1.59
C THR A 50 -4.05 4.13 1.67
N SER A 51 -4.57 4.66 2.78
CA SER A 51 -6.01 4.85 3.00
C SER A 51 -6.52 6.25 2.61
N ARG A 52 -5.65 7.14 2.14
CA ARG A 52 -6.02 8.48 1.66
C ARG A 52 -6.06 8.58 0.15
N LEU A 53 -5.44 7.66 -0.55
CA LEU A 53 -5.41 7.63 -2.01
C LEU A 53 -6.41 6.61 -2.53
N ALA A 54 -7.15 6.99 -3.57
CA ALA A 54 -8.04 6.10 -4.29
C ALA A 54 -7.21 5.05 -5.04
N CYS A 55 -7.63 3.79 -5.00
CA CYS A 55 -6.91 2.70 -5.67
C CYS A 55 -6.97 2.78 -7.20
N ASP A 56 -7.93 3.52 -7.76
CA ASP A 56 -8.09 3.75 -9.20
C ASP A 56 -7.23 4.90 -9.74
N GLY A 57 -6.43 5.56 -8.90
CA GLY A 57 -5.56 6.66 -9.29
C GLY A 57 -6.24 8.02 -9.39
N SER A 58 -7.55 8.13 -9.08
CA SER A 58 -8.29 9.40 -9.19
C SER A 58 -7.87 10.47 -8.16
N GLY A 59 -6.99 10.16 -7.23
CA GLY A 59 -6.46 11.11 -6.26
C GLY A 59 -6.83 10.80 -4.81
N THR A 60 -7.05 11.84 -3.99
CA THR A 60 -7.40 11.66 -2.58
C THR A 60 -8.87 11.32 -2.40
N VAL A 61 -9.16 10.43 -1.45
CA VAL A 61 -10.53 10.05 -1.10
C VAL A 61 -11.13 10.99 -0.05
N VAL A 62 -12.43 11.24 -0.13
CA VAL A 62 -13.22 11.91 0.89
C VAL A 62 -13.95 10.85 1.71
N ARG A 63 -13.69 10.76 3.02
CA ARG A 63 -14.36 9.81 3.91
C ARG A 63 -15.76 10.27 4.26
N ASP A 64 -16.68 9.32 4.32
CA ASP A 64 -18.04 9.57 4.77
C ASP A 64 -18.03 9.87 6.29
N PRO A 65 -18.62 10.99 6.76
CA PRO A 65 -18.62 11.34 8.16
C PRO A 65 -19.49 10.43 9.02
N GLY A 66 -20.53 9.84 8.45
CA GLY A 66 -21.45 8.92 9.14
C GLY A 66 -20.98 7.45 9.09
N ASN A 67 -20.18 7.09 8.10
CA ASN A 67 -19.66 5.73 7.95
C ASN A 67 -18.20 5.74 7.51
N HIS A 68 -17.29 5.67 8.48
CA HIS A 68 -15.83 5.72 8.24
C HIS A 68 -15.27 4.59 7.36
N SER A 69 -16.03 3.51 7.14
CA SER A 69 -15.65 2.44 6.20
C SER A 69 -15.90 2.81 4.74
N LEU A 70 -16.66 3.88 4.47
CA LEU A 70 -16.96 4.36 3.12
C LEU A 70 -16.18 5.62 2.79
N CYS A 71 -15.85 5.74 1.51
CA CYS A 71 -15.26 6.95 0.93
C CYS A 71 -15.81 7.20 -0.47
N THR A 72 -15.68 8.45 -0.90
CA THR A 72 -15.99 8.88 -2.26
C THR A 72 -14.68 9.26 -2.95
N PHE A 73 -14.43 8.70 -4.12
CA PHE A 73 -13.31 9.02 -4.99
C PHE A 73 -13.58 10.33 -5.73
N GLN A 74 -12.55 10.94 -6.31
CA GLN A 74 -12.71 12.21 -7.03
C GLN A 74 -13.61 12.09 -8.27
N ASN A 75 -13.73 10.90 -8.84
CA ASN A 75 -14.65 10.60 -9.94
C ASN A 75 -16.10 10.33 -9.48
N GLY A 76 -16.42 10.55 -8.18
CA GLY A 76 -17.76 10.35 -7.62
C GLY A 76 -18.07 8.90 -7.20
N LYS A 77 -17.20 7.95 -7.45
CA LYS A 77 -17.39 6.54 -7.07
C LYS A 77 -17.35 6.38 -5.55
N ARG A 78 -18.41 5.78 -4.97
CA ARG A 78 -18.42 5.36 -3.56
C ARG A 78 -17.77 3.99 -3.42
N TYR A 79 -16.86 3.84 -2.46
CA TYR A 79 -16.09 2.63 -2.27
C TYR A 79 -15.76 2.38 -0.79
N ASN A 80 -15.38 1.13 -0.46
CA ASN A 80 -14.90 0.82 0.87
C ASN A 80 -13.44 1.30 1.05
N CYS A 81 -13.18 2.10 2.09
CA CYS A 81 -11.86 2.69 2.36
C CYS A 81 -10.79 1.64 2.61
N ASP A 82 -11.12 0.59 3.38
CA ASP A 82 -10.15 -0.43 3.78
C ASP A 82 -9.79 -1.33 2.60
N LEU A 83 -10.79 -1.62 1.75
CA LEU A 83 -10.57 -2.36 0.52
C LEU A 83 -9.68 -1.57 -0.46
N SER A 84 -9.93 -0.26 -0.64
CA SER A 84 -9.07 0.61 -1.44
C SER A 84 -7.64 0.64 -0.88
N ALA A 85 -7.49 0.76 0.43
CA ALA A 85 -6.19 0.74 1.10
C ALA A 85 -5.46 -0.60 0.90
N SER A 86 -6.17 -1.73 0.97
CA SER A 86 -5.59 -3.06 0.76
C SER A 86 -5.05 -3.25 -0.65
N TYR A 87 -5.74 -2.73 -1.67
CA TYR A 87 -5.25 -2.71 -3.04
C TYR A 87 -3.97 -1.88 -3.18
N ASN A 88 -3.90 -0.69 -2.54
CA ASN A 88 -2.72 0.15 -2.57
C ASN A 88 -1.52 -0.51 -1.87
N ILE A 89 -1.74 -1.20 -0.74
CA ILE A 89 -0.71 -1.96 -0.04
C ILE A 89 -0.19 -3.10 -0.92
N GLY A 90 -1.10 -3.84 -1.58
CA GLY A 90 -0.77 -4.89 -2.52
C GLY A 90 0.05 -4.37 -3.69
N ALA A 91 -0.38 -3.27 -4.30
CA ALA A 91 0.30 -2.63 -5.42
C ALA A 91 1.75 -2.25 -5.08
N ARG A 92 1.98 -1.62 -3.93
CA ARG A 92 3.35 -1.24 -3.49
C ARG A 92 4.27 -2.44 -3.33
N HIS A 93 3.74 -3.57 -2.86
CA HIS A 93 4.50 -4.81 -2.77
C HIS A 93 4.87 -5.33 -4.16
N PHE A 94 3.88 -5.50 -5.03
CA PHE A 94 4.10 -6.08 -6.35
C PHE A 94 4.98 -5.20 -7.23
N ILE A 95 4.77 -3.88 -7.24
CA ILE A 95 5.65 -2.93 -7.95
C ILE A 95 7.10 -3.10 -7.49
N ARG A 96 7.35 -3.21 -6.18
CA ARG A 96 8.69 -3.41 -5.65
C ARG A 96 9.30 -4.74 -6.13
N GLU A 97 8.55 -5.83 -6.07
CA GLU A 97 9.05 -7.14 -6.45
C GLU A 97 9.26 -7.28 -7.97
N LEU A 98 8.44 -6.60 -8.78
CA LEU A 98 8.56 -6.57 -10.24
C LEU A 98 9.75 -5.73 -10.72
N VAL A 99 9.95 -4.55 -10.13
CA VAL A 99 10.99 -3.61 -10.56
C VAL A 99 12.38 -3.99 -10.02
N LYS A 100 12.44 -4.68 -8.87
CA LYS A 100 13.70 -5.01 -8.20
C LYS A 100 14.66 -5.86 -9.06
N PRO A 101 14.22 -6.92 -9.77
CA PRO A 101 15.10 -7.78 -10.56
C PRO A 101 15.50 -7.19 -11.92
N LEU A 102 14.87 -6.08 -12.37
CA LEU A 102 15.10 -5.52 -13.69
C LEU A 102 16.47 -4.82 -13.79
N PRO A 103 17.13 -4.90 -14.97
CA PRO A 103 18.30 -4.09 -15.30
C PRO A 103 18.00 -2.60 -15.15
N VAL A 104 19.05 -1.79 -14.91
CA VAL A 104 18.91 -0.35 -14.70
C VAL A 104 18.27 0.34 -15.91
N THR A 105 18.62 -0.09 -17.13
CA THR A 105 18.09 0.46 -18.39
C THR A 105 16.58 0.26 -18.51
N GLU A 106 16.10 -0.96 -18.33
CA GLU A 106 14.66 -1.28 -18.36
C GLU A 106 13.89 -0.58 -17.25
N ARG A 107 14.48 -0.54 -16.05
CA ARG A 107 13.89 0.19 -14.92
C ARG A 107 13.71 1.67 -15.23
N SER A 108 14.73 2.32 -15.81
CA SER A 108 14.66 3.73 -16.18
C SER A 108 13.59 4.00 -17.22
N LEU A 109 13.42 3.12 -18.20
CA LEU A 109 12.35 3.22 -19.20
C LEU A 109 10.96 3.11 -18.56
N LEU A 110 10.76 2.14 -17.67
CA LEU A 110 9.49 1.97 -16.96
C LEU A 110 9.19 3.14 -16.01
N GLU A 111 10.21 3.67 -15.31
CA GLU A 111 10.07 4.85 -14.44
C GLU A 111 9.79 6.13 -15.24
N ALA A 112 10.19 6.22 -16.50
CA ALA A 112 9.84 7.32 -17.38
C ALA A 112 8.38 7.25 -17.84
N LYS A 113 7.88 6.05 -18.12
CA LYS A 113 6.50 5.82 -18.55
C LYS A 113 5.49 5.86 -17.40
N VAL A 114 5.86 5.31 -16.23
CA VAL A 114 5.05 5.31 -15.01
C VAL A 114 5.82 6.02 -13.88
N PRO A 115 5.83 7.36 -13.83
CA PRO A 115 6.69 8.12 -12.91
C PRO A 115 6.42 7.87 -11.42
N SER A 116 5.20 7.45 -11.05
CA SER A 116 4.81 7.09 -9.69
C SER A 116 5.65 5.94 -9.13
N VAL A 117 6.11 5.02 -9.99
CA VAL A 117 6.93 3.85 -9.62
C VAL A 117 8.28 4.24 -9.00
N LYS A 118 8.85 5.38 -9.40
CA LYS A 118 10.07 5.94 -8.80
C LYS A 118 9.91 6.26 -7.31
N ARG A 119 8.74 6.74 -6.92
CA ARG A 119 8.39 7.08 -5.53
C ARG A 119 7.48 6.02 -4.90
N ARG A 120 7.88 4.79 -4.85
CA ARG A 120 7.09 3.61 -4.41
C ARG A 120 6.16 3.80 -3.22
N ILE A 121 6.41 4.81 -2.37
CA ILE A 121 5.58 5.13 -1.19
C ILE A 121 4.24 5.78 -1.52
N SER A 122 4.07 6.30 -2.74
CA SER A 122 2.83 6.95 -3.19
C SER A 122 2.06 6.14 -4.23
N CYS A 123 2.59 5.00 -4.66
CA CYS A 123 1.94 4.15 -5.66
C CYS A 123 0.58 3.65 -5.17
N VAL A 124 -0.36 3.59 -6.11
CA VAL A 124 -1.71 3.03 -5.97
C VAL A 124 -1.91 1.84 -6.92
N TYR A 125 -3.06 1.19 -6.84
CA TYR A 125 -3.32 -0.01 -7.66
C TYR A 125 -3.38 0.30 -9.17
N ALA A 126 -3.83 1.49 -9.54
CA ALA A 126 -3.81 1.92 -10.95
C ALA A 126 -2.39 1.93 -11.52
N ASP A 127 -1.40 2.42 -10.76
CA ASP A 127 0.02 2.42 -11.18
C ASP A 127 0.57 1.01 -11.41
N LEU A 128 0.12 0.03 -10.62
CA LEU A 128 0.51 -1.37 -10.82
C LEU A 128 -0.04 -1.91 -12.14
N ARG A 129 -1.30 -1.59 -12.46
CA ARG A 129 -1.91 -2.01 -13.73
C ARG A 129 -1.20 -1.41 -14.94
N GLU A 130 -0.88 -0.11 -14.86
CA GLU A 130 -0.14 0.59 -15.91
C GLU A 130 1.25 0.00 -16.09
N LEU A 131 1.97 -0.27 -14.98
CA LEU A 131 3.27 -0.93 -15.00
C LEU A 131 3.21 -2.31 -15.69
N PHE A 132 2.19 -3.12 -15.39
CA PHE A 132 2.02 -4.41 -16.07
C PHE A 132 1.85 -4.26 -17.57
N SER A 133 0.98 -3.34 -18.02
CA SER A 133 0.77 -3.07 -19.45
C SER A 133 2.06 -2.65 -20.15
N GLU A 134 2.85 -1.78 -19.54
CA GLU A 134 4.13 -1.33 -20.09
C GLU A 134 5.19 -2.44 -20.12
N MET A 135 5.21 -3.29 -19.11
CA MET A 135 6.11 -4.46 -19.10
C MET A 135 5.76 -5.48 -20.19
N GLU A 136 4.47 -5.69 -20.48
CA GLU A 136 4.03 -6.55 -21.56
C GLU A 136 4.44 -5.99 -22.92
N LEU A 137 4.29 -4.68 -23.13
CA LEU A 137 4.73 -4.02 -24.36
C LEU A 137 6.25 -4.13 -24.56
N LEU A 138 7.04 -3.95 -23.52
CA LEU A 138 8.49 -4.09 -23.59
C LEU A 138 8.95 -5.53 -23.88
N ARG A 139 8.18 -6.53 -23.50
CA ARG A 139 8.48 -7.95 -23.81
C ARG A 139 8.08 -8.34 -25.23
N ALA A 140 7.13 -7.62 -25.81
CA ALA A 140 6.65 -7.87 -27.18
C ALA A 140 7.50 -7.16 -28.25
N ALA A 141 8.32 -6.17 -27.86
CA ALA A 141 9.20 -5.40 -28.74
C ALA A 141 10.58 -6.05 -28.89
#